data_131dc994cd9e4f70056639f0754d7ac8
#
_entry.id   131dc994cd9e4f70056639f0754d7ac8
#
_cell.length_a   1.000
_cell.length_b   1.000
_cell.length_c   1.000
_cell.angle_alpha   90.00
_cell.angle_beta   90.00
_cell.angle_gamma   90.00
#
_symmetry.space_group_name_H-M   'P 1'
#
loop_
_entity.id
_entity.type
_entity.pdbx_description
1 polymer ?
#
loop_
_entity_poly.entity_id
_entity_poly.type
_entity_poly.pdbx_seq_one_letter_code
_entity_poly.pdbx_strand_id
1 'polypeptide(L)'
;MKIGKLTESFKDYEFPIVTIRERSNKEVCSIFQRINSSGTPLSNLELLTAWTWSDQFDLRQEIDNLLDSLSDKGYEEIDQPLLMRMLASLTCGTIDSDDLVDVSPDVLVKGMETLKSAVMSAVDFLEGQLKIKNVIFLPFPIMLIPIVNFYALIKHPTSDQLSQIRKWFWQCALTLRYKAGTNRLVLEDLGKIKKISEGDTPFDSTTQIVKPDLFNSTWRINSTAAKAALCLMAQMKPRSFLTGSEVDLGNVLSAYNARQFHHIYPKAFLASQGITFHEANVIANICFLAASENNRISDKNPIDYFKDIPKTHSDDIFKSALIPMNAQNGNMEFQDFINARIDLLKEKAQKLIDSGYIQ
;
A
#
# COMPACT_ATOMS: atom_id res chain seq x y z
N MET A 1 -12.32 -57.10 18.81
CA MET A 1 -11.53 -57.50 17.64
C MET A 1 -11.00 -56.37 16.76
N LYS A 2 -11.63 -55.21 16.70
CA LYS A 2 -11.12 -54.05 15.88
C LYS A 2 -9.98 -53.25 16.52
N ILE A 3 -9.97 -53.08 17.85
CA ILE A 3 -8.96 -52.28 18.58
C ILE A 3 -7.60 -52.95 18.56
N GLY A 4 -7.51 -54.28 18.72
CA GLY A 4 -6.24 -55.03 18.69
C GLY A 4 -5.54 -54.92 17.33
N LYS A 5 -6.27 -55.01 16.21
CA LYS A 5 -5.70 -54.84 14.87
C LYS A 5 -5.18 -53.42 14.60
N LEU A 6 -5.84 -52.41 15.15
CA LEU A 6 -5.37 -51.02 15.04
C LEU A 6 -4.04 -50.84 15.82
N THR A 7 -3.96 -51.38 17.00
CA THR A 7 -2.75 -51.29 17.85
C THR A 7 -1.57 -52.04 17.22
N GLU A 8 -1.79 -53.21 16.60
CA GLU A 8 -0.77 -53.94 15.82
C GLU A 8 -0.31 -53.16 14.60
N SER A 9 -1.23 -52.59 13.81
CA SER A 9 -0.88 -51.76 12.63
C SER A 9 -0.07 -50.51 13.00
N PHE A 10 -0.26 -49.91 14.18
CA PHE A 10 0.58 -48.83 14.67
C PHE A 10 1.95 -49.27 15.16
N LYS A 11 2.05 -50.47 15.76
CA LYS A 11 3.32 -51.01 16.26
C LYS A 11 4.25 -51.50 15.15
N ASP A 12 3.66 -52.01 14.05
CA ASP A 12 4.41 -52.61 12.95
C ASP A 12 4.54 -51.62 11.75
N TYR A 13 4.16 -50.33 11.95
CA TYR A 13 4.29 -49.33 10.89
C TYR A 13 5.76 -48.94 10.70
N GLU A 14 6.31 -49.28 9.55
CA GLU A 14 7.66 -48.86 9.15
C GLU A 14 7.64 -47.42 8.65
N PHE A 15 8.36 -46.53 9.35
CA PHE A 15 8.55 -45.14 8.92
C PHE A 15 9.64 -45.09 7.84
N PRO A 16 9.35 -44.63 6.62
CA PRO A 16 10.37 -44.43 5.61
C PRO A 16 11.30 -43.30 6.05
N ILE A 17 12.60 -43.61 6.18
CA ILE A 17 13.64 -42.62 6.54
C ILE A 17 14.39 -42.25 5.25
N VAL A 18 14.36 -40.96 4.89
CA VAL A 18 15.19 -40.41 3.82
C VAL A 18 16.37 -39.68 4.44
N THR A 19 17.59 -40.19 4.23
CA THR A 19 18.81 -39.55 4.71
C THR A 19 19.41 -38.70 3.59
N ILE A 20 19.50 -37.38 3.81
CA ILE A 20 20.10 -36.43 2.88
C ILE A 20 21.52 -36.13 3.40
N ARG A 21 22.56 -36.28 2.55
CA ARG A 21 23.95 -36.00 2.89
C ARG A 21 24.58 -35.10 1.83
N GLU A 22 25.53 -34.26 2.25
CA GLU A 22 26.37 -33.42 1.36
C GLU A 22 25.56 -32.53 0.41
N ARG A 23 24.52 -31.92 0.92
CA ARG A 23 23.65 -30.96 0.18
C ARG A 23 23.64 -29.58 0.86
N SER A 24 23.52 -28.55 0.04
CA SER A 24 23.27 -27.17 0.54
C SER A 24 21.89 -27.09 1.22
N ASN A 25 21.73 -26.11 2.11
CA ASN A 25 20.44 -25.85 2.77
C ASN A 25 19.30 -25.67 1.76
N LYS A 26 19.57 -24.96 0.66
CA LYS A 26 18.61 -24.74 -0.44
C LYS A 26 18.16 -26.06 -1.10
N GLU A 27 19.10 -26.99 -1.33
CA GLU A 27 18.76 -28.32 -1.85
C GLU A 27 17.95 -29.12 -0.85
N VAL A 28 18.34 -29.07 0.45
CA VAL A 28 17.62 -29.78 1.54
C VAL A 28 16.18 -29.23 1.63
N CYS A 29 15.99 -27.90 1.63
CA CYS A 29 14.67 -27.27 1.63
C CYS A 29 13.84 -27.69 0.40
N SER A 30 14.44 -27.70 -0.80
CA SER A 30 13.76 -28.11 -2.02
C SER A 30 13.33 -29.60 -1.98
N ILE A 31 14.18 -30.46 -1.43
CA ILE A 31 13.86 -31.89 -1.22
C ILE A 31 12.72 -32.03 -0.21
N PHE A 32 12.77 -31.26 0.89
CA PHE A 32 11.75 -31.28 1.94
C PHE A 32 10.38 -30.82 1.40
N GLN A 33 10.37 -29.75 0.61
CA GLN A 33 9.16 -29.26 -0.08
C GLN A 33 8.59 -30.35 -1.03
N ARG A 34 9.43 -31.03 -1.80
CA ARG A 34 9.00 -32.10 -2.70
C ARG A 34 8.42 -33.31 -1.97
N ILE A 35 9.03 -33.73 -0.86
CA ILE A 35 8.53 -34.83 -0.05
C ILE A 35 7.16 -34.50 0.54
N ASN A 36 6.96 -33.26 0.97
CA ASN A 36 5.69 -32.78 1.52
C ASN A 36 4.67 -32.34 0.47
N SER A 37 5.01 -32.32 -0.84
CA SER A 37 4.10 -31.90 -1.91
C SER A 37 2.89 -32.83 -2.11
N SER A 38 2.93 -34.06 -1.57
CA SER A 38 1.77 -34.96 -1.54
C SER A 38 0.76 -34.66 -0.41
N GLY A 39 1.09 -33.73 0.49
CA GLY A 39 0.25 -33.21 1.56
C GLY A 39 0.10 -31.69 1.45
N THR A 40 0.14 -30.97 2.60
CA THR A 40 0.18 -29.50 2.62
C THR A 40 1.61 -29.04 2.33
N PRO A 41 1.86 -28.31 1.22
CA PRO A 41 3.20 -27.79 0.93
C PRO A 41 3.71 -26.89 2.06
N LEU A 42 4.94 -27.08 2.50
CA LEU A 42 5.58 -26.19 3.45
C LEU A 42 5.95 -24.86 2.79
N SER A 43 5.62 -23.78 3.46
CA SER A 43 6.04 -22.44 3.08
C SER A 43 7.50 -22.19 3.46
N ASN A 44 8.15 -21.21 2.82
CA ASN A 44 9.50 -20.79 3.20
C ASN A 44 9.58 -20.32 4.66
N LEU A 45 8.51 -19.70 5.17
CA LEU A 45 8.45 -19.30 6.57
C LEU A 45 8.52 -20.50 7.52
N GLU A 46 7.79 -21.59 7.23
CA GLU A 46 7.81 -22.81 8.07
C GLU A 46 9.18 -23.48 8.06
N LEU A 47 9.85 -23.52 6.91
CA LEU A 47 11.20 -24.05 6.79
C LEU A 47 12.20 -23.19 7.57
N LEU A 48 12.15 -21.88 7.43
CA LEU A 48 13.03 -20.95 8.13
C LEU A 48 12.75 -20.91 9.63
N THR A 49 11.49 -21.02 10.04
CA THR A 49 11.13 -21.15 11.47
C THR A 49 11.78 -22.38 12.08
N ALA A 50 11.68 -23.55 11.43
CA ALA A 50 12.32 -24.76 11.90
C ALA A 50 13.87 -24.66 11.91
N TRP A 51 14.45 -23.96 10.93
CA TRP A 51 15.89 -23.76 10.81
C TRP A 51 16.47 -22.81 11.86
N THR A 52 15.74 -21.75 12.21
CA THR A 52 16.20 -20.71 13.15
C THR A 52 15.71 -20.92 14.57
N TRP A 53 14.89 -21.94 14.79
CA TRP A 53 14.27 -22.17 16.09
C TRP A 53 15.32 -22.38 17.19
N SER A 54 15.14 -21.70 18.29
CA SER A 54 15.87 -21.91 19.54
C SER A 54 14.93 -21.60 20.72
N ASP A 55 15.35 -21.94 21.93
CA ASP A 55 14.60 -21.62 23.16
C ASP A 55 14.36 -20.09 23.33
N GLN A 56 15.11 -19.26 22.61
CA GLN A 56 15.08 -17.80 22.70
C GLN A 56 14.55 -17.10 21.44
N PHE A 57 14.32 -17.84 20.34
CA PHE A 57 13.90 -17.26 19.07
C PHE A 57 13.02 -18.20 18.25
N ASP A 58 11.83 -17.72 17.92
CA ASP A 58 10.90 -18.35 16.99
C ASP A 58 10.49 -17.31 15.93
N LEU A 59 10.94 -17.52 14.69
CA LEU A 59 10.70 -16.57 13.58
C LEU A 59 9.21 -16.32 13.34
N ARG A 60 8.37 -17.36 13.44
CA ARG A 60 6.93 -17.23 13.26
C ARG A 60 6.32 -16.33 14.34
N GLN A 61 6.65 -16.60 15.60
CA GLN A 61 6.19 -15.78 16.72
C GLN A 61 6.66 -14.34 16.61
N GLU A 62 7.86 -14.09 16.11
CA GLU A 62 8.42 -12.77 15.91
C GLU A 62 7.66 -11.98 14.81
N ILE A 63 7.24 -12.67 13.74
CA ILE A 63 6.40 -12.09 12.67
C ILE A 63 5.01 -11.80 13.19
N ASP A 64 4.38 -12.73 13.90
CA ASP A 64 3.04 -12.55 14.47
C ASP A 64 3.04 -11.37 15.45
N ASN A 65 4.03 -11.29 16.35
CA ASN A 65 4.20 -10.16 17.27
C ASN A 65 4.38 -8.81 16.56
N LEU A 66 5.12 -8.80 15.42
CA LEU A 66 5.26 -7.60 14.61
C LEU A 66 3.92 -7.17 14.04
N LEU A 67 3.16 -8.08 13.43
CA LEU A 67 1.85 -7.77 12.85
C LEU A 67 0.86 -7.28 13.92
N ASP A 68 0.83 -7.94 15.08
CA ASP A 68 -0.01 -7.52 16.21
C ASP A 68 0.32 -6.10 16.67
N SER A 69 1.61 -5.72 16.71
CA SER A 69 2.06 -4.37 17.06
C SER A 69 1.66 -3.28 16.06
N LEU A 70 1.24 -3.66 14.86
CA LEU A 70 0.80 -2.76 13.78
C LEU A 70 -0.73 -2.60 13.71
N SER A 71 -1.50 -3.34 14.52
CA SER A 71 -2.96 -3.38 14.46
C SER A 71 -3.62 -2.02 14.69
N ASP A 72 -3.14 -1.26 15.68
CA ASP A 72 -3.66 0.09 15.97
C ASP A 72 -3.39 1.10 14.82
N LYS A 73 -2.50 0.75 13.89
CA LYS A 73 -2.11 1.57 12.74
C LYS A 73 -2.72 1.10 11.41
N GLY A 74 -3.47 -0.03 11.42
CA GLY A 74 -4.08 -0.60 10.22
C GLY A 74 -3.10 -1.28 9.26
N TYR A 75 -1.98 -1.80 9.79
CA TYR A 75 -0.94 -2.45 9.00
C TYR A 75 -0.73 -3.93 9.38
N GLU A 76 -1.60 -4.50 10.19
CA GLU A 76 -1.63 -5.92 10.56
C GLU A 76 -1.88 -6.87 9.38
N GLU A 77 -2.47 -6.36 8.29
CA GLU A 77 -2.75 -7.15 7.08
C GLU A 77 -1.57 -7.21 6.09
N ILE A 78 -0.36 -6.80 6.49
CA ILE A 78 0.84 -7.03 5.66
C ILE A 78 1.03 -8.53 5.54
N ASP A 79 1.07 -9.05 4.28
CA ASP A 79 1.19 -10.48 4.07
C ASP A 79 2.58 -11.02 4.48
N GLN A 80 2.61 -12.23 5.02
CA GLN A 80 3.85 -12.88 5.44
C GLN A 80 4.87 -13.04 4.30
N PRO A 81 4.49 -13.41 3.06
CA PRO A 81 5.42 -13.41 1.94
C PRO A 81 6.12 -12.06 1.71
N LEU A 82 5.42 -10.93 1.86
CA LEU A 82 6.02 -9.61 1.72
C LEU A 82 7.00 -9.31 2.85
N LEU A 83 6.70 -9.69 4.10
CA LEU A 83 7.62 -9.57 5.23
C LEU A 83 8.89 -10.40 5.00
N MET A 84 8.77 -11.62 4.47
CA MET A 84 9.92 -12.45 4.12
C MET A 84 10.79 -11.82 3.02
N ARG A 85 10.17 -11.16 2.03
CA ARG A 85 10.89 -10.40 1.00
C ARG A 85 11.61 -9.17 1.56
N MET A 86 10.99 -8.48 2.53
CA MET A 86 11.65 -7.39 3.27
C MET A 86 12.86 -7.93 4.03
N LEU A 87 12.71 -9.05 4.76
CA LEU A 87 13.80 -9.67 5.49
C LEU A 87 14.94 -10.07 4.56
N ALA A 88 14.65 -10.67 3.40
CA ALA A 88 15.64 -11.00 2.38
C ALA A 88 16.38 -9.75 1.87
N SER A 89 15.66 -8.64 1.66
CA SER A 89 16.28 -7.39 1.21
C SER A 89 17.25 -6.80 2.23
N LEU A 90 17.00 -7.00 3.52
CA LEU A 90 17.85 -6.52 4.62
C LEU A 90 19.04 -7.42 4.90
N THR A 91 18.93 -8.74 4.66
CA THR A 91 19.95 -9.73 5.03
C THR A 91 20.78 -10.21 3.85
N CYS A 92 20.15 -10.44 2.70
CA CYS A 92 20.78 -11.00 1.50
C CYS A 92 21.02 -9.94 0.40
N GLY A 93 20.39 -8.75 0.51
CA GLY A 93 20.42 -7.73 -0.55
C GLY A 93 19.60 -8.11 -1.79
N THR A 94 18.73 -9.13 -1.69
CA THR A 94 17.80 -9.57 -2.73
C THR A 94 16.35 -9.37 -2.27
N ILE A 95 15.39 -9.61 -3.15
CA ILE A 95 13.97 -9.62 -2.79
C ILE A 95 13.36 -11.01 -3.00
N ASP A 96 14.19 -12.01 -3.10
CA ASP A 96 13.78 -13.41 -3.16
C ASP A 96 13.89 -14.03 -1.78
N SER A 97 12.76 -14.43 -1.20
CA SER A 97 12.73 -15.07 0.13
C SER A 97 13.40 -16.44 0.15
N ASP A 98 13.58 -17.06 -1.02
CA ASP A 98 14.25 -18.37 -1.11
C ASP A 98 15.75 -18.26 -0.74
N ASP A 99 16.35 -17.09 -0.91
CA ASP A 99 17.76 -16.86 -0.56
C ASP A 99 18.00 -16.84 0.96
N LEU A 100 16.93 -16.67 1.77
CA LEU A 100 17.03 -16.70 3.25
C LEU A 100 17.48 -18.04 3.81
N VAL A 101 17.27 -19.14 3.10
CA VAL A 101 17.68 -20.49 3.54
C VAL A 101 19.20 -20.67 3.61
N ASP A 102 19.96 -19.83 2.92
CA ASP A 102 21.42 -19.85 2.93
C ASP A 102 22.02 -18.89 3.98
N VAL A 103 21.17 -18.11 4.67
CA VAL A 103 21.59 -17.15 5.70
C VAL A 103 21.73 -17.86 7.06
N SER A 104 22.78 -17.53 7.80
CA SER A 104 22.96 -18.11 9.14
C SER A 104 21.87 -17.64 10.12
N PRO A 105 21.49 -18.48 11.12
CA PRO A 105 20.49 -18.11 12.12
C PRO A 105 20.77 -16.77 12.82
N ASP A 106 22.01 -16.48 13.19
CA ASP A 106 22.40 -15.22 13.86
C ASP A 106 22.14 -13.99 12.99
N VAL A 107 22.35 -14.09 11.67
CA VAL A 107 22.08 -13.02 10.73
C VAL A 107 20.57 -12.83 10.56
N LEU A 108 19.79 -13.91 10.54
CA LEU A 108 18.33 -13.85 10.48
C LEU A 108 17.73 -13.21 11.74
N VAL A 109 18.22 -13.56 12.93
CA VAL A 109 17.80 -12.94 14.20
C VAL A 109 18.04 -11.42 14.16
N LYS A 110 19.25 -10.98 13.81
CA LYS A 110 19.59 -9.55 13.68
C LYS A 110 18.78 -8.86 12.58
N GLY A 111 18.55 -9.57 11.46
CA GLY A 111 17.73 -9.12 10.37
C GLY A 111 16.27 -8.86 10.81
N MET A 112 15.72 -9.75 11.65
CA MET A 112 14.38 -9.62 12.19
C MET A 112 14.26 -8.43 13.16
N GLU A 113 15.25 -8.19 14.03
CA GLU A 113 15.30 -6.98 14.87
C GLU A 113 15.32 -5.70 14.04
N THR A 114 16.13 -5.68 12.98
CA THR A 114 16.21 -4.56 12.04
C THR A 114 14.87 -4.37 11.30
N LEU A 115 14.26 -5.46 10.83
CA LEU A 115 12.97 -5.44 10.15
C LEU A 115 11.89 -4.82 11.04
N LYS A 116 11.77 -5.26 12.29
CA LYS A 116 10.78 -4.73 13.25
C LYS A 116 10.89 -3.21 13.39
N SER A 117 12.09 -2.72 13.68
CA SER A 117 12.31 -1.28 13.88
C SER A 117 12.06 -0.47 12.61
N ALA A 118 12.48 -0.99 11.46
CA ALA A 118 12.35 -0.32 10.17
C ALA A 118 10.89 -0.32 9.67
N VAL A 119 10.13 -1.40 9.89
CA VAL A 119 8.70 -1.47 9.56
C VAL A 119 7.90 -0.48 10.39
N MET A 120 8.15 -0.36 11.70
CA MET A 120 7.49 0.62 12.55
C MET A 120 7.73 2.05 12.04
N SER A 121 8.99 2.39 11.73
CA SER A 121 9.33 3.71 11.17
C SER A 121 8.73 3.96 9.78
N ALA A 122 8.67 2.91 8.95
CA ALA A 122 8.04 2.97 7.63
C ALA A 122 6.52 3.25 7.74
N VAL A 123 5.84 2.60 8.68
CA VAL A 123 4.41 2.83 8.95
C VAL A 123 4.18 4.24 9.49
N ASP A 124 5.01 4.73 10.43
CA ASP A 124 4.94 6.11 10.93
C ASP A 124 5.11 7.14 9.80
N PHE A 125 6.00 6.88 8.85
CA PHE A 125 6.18 7.71 7.66
C PHE A 125 4.94 7.69 6.76
N LEU A 126 4.40 6.52 6.45
CA LEU A 126 3.22 6.36 5.61
C LEU A 126 2.02 7.07 6.22
N GLU A 127 1.78 6.87 7.51
CA GLU A 127 0.68 7.49 8.24
C GLU A 127 0.88 9.01 8.40
N GLY A 128 2.02 9.42 8.91
CA GLY A 128 2.30 10.81 9.27
C GLY A 128 2.52 11.70 8.05
N GLN A 129 3.38 11.29 7.11
CA GLN A 129 3.81 12.11 5.98
C GLN A 129 2.91 11.92 4.74
N LEU A 130 2.46 10.70 4.47
CA LEU A 130 1.71 10.37 3.25
C LEU A 130 0.20 10.20 3.48
N LYS A 131 -0.25 10.28 4.74
CA LYS A 131 -1.66 10.15 5.14
C LYS A 131 -2.29 8.81 4.74
N ILE A 132 -1.47 7.77 4.63
CA ILE A 132 -1.92 6.40 4.34
C ILE A 132 -2.17 5.71 5.67
N LYS A 133 -3.43 5.58 6.04
CA LYS A 133 -3.89 5.10 7.36
C LYS A 133 -4.13 3.59 7.42
N ASN A 134 -3.97 2.89 6.31
CA ASN A 134 -4.12 1.45 6.23
C ASN A 134 -3.36 0.92 5.02
N VAL A 135 -2.74 -0.26 5.15
CA VAL A 135 -1.93 -0.91 4.10
C VAL A 135 -2.72 -1.18 2.83
N ILE A 136 -4.04 -1.42 2.91
CA ILE A 136 -4.89 -1.69 1.75
C ILE A 136 -4.95 -0.52 0.76
N PHE A 137 -4.66 0.72 1.21
CA PHE A 137 -4.61 1.91 0.35
C PHE A 137 -3.25 2.18 -0.25
N LEU A 138 -2.23 1.40 0.10
CA LEU A 138 -0.93 1.50 -0.55
C LEU A 138 -1.08 1.09 -2.04
N PRO A 139 -0.66 1.93 -3.01
CA PRO A 139 -0.84 1.64 -4.44
C PRO A 139 -0.26 0.28 -4.85
N PHE A 140 0.93 -0.02 -4.36
CA PHE A 140 1.59 -1.31 -4.50
C PHE A 140 2.13 -1.74 -3.14
N PRO A 141 1.66 -2.85 -2.53
CA PRO A 141 2.19 -3.32 -1.24
C PRO A 141 3.70 -3.48 -1.23
N ILE A 142 4.29 -3.87 -2.37
CA ILE A 142 5.74 -4.03 -2.52
C ILE A 142 6.54 -2.74 -2.31
N MET A 143 5.91 -1.56 -2.34
CA MET A 143 6.54 -0.28 -1.99
C MET A 143 7.06 -0.25 -0.55
N LEU A 144 6.56 -1.13 0.32
CA LEU A 144 7.08 -1.28 1.67
C LEU A 144 8.55 -1.71 1.67
N ILE A 145 9.01 -2.52 0.71
CA ILE A 145 10.39 -2.99 0.67
C ILE A 145 11.39 -1.81 0.61
N PRO A 146 11.34 -0.88 -0.38
CA PRO A 146 12.22 0.28 -0.40
C PRO A 146 12.08 1.22 0.80
N ILE A 147 10.85 1.42 1.33
CA ILE A 147 10.65 2.30 2.51
C ILE A 147 11.28 1.67 3.75
N VAL A 148 11.11 0.37 3.97
CA VAL A 148 11.72 -0.37 5.09
C VAL A 148 13.24 -0.33 4.97
N ASN A 149 13.81 -0.55 3.78
CA ASN A 149 15.25 -0.43 3.55
C ASN A 149 15.77 0.98 3.82
N PHE A 150 15.01 2.01 3.45
CA PHE A 150 15.36 3.40 3.77
C PHE A 150 15.52 3.60 5.29
N TYR A 151 14.56 3.14 6.10
CA TYR A 151 14.63 3.26 7.55
C TYR A 151 15.60 2.30 8.24
N ALA A 152 15.91 1.17 7.62
CA ALA A 152 16.98 0.28 8.08
C ALA A 152 18.36 0.93 7.92
N LEU A 153 18.58 1.67 6.84
CA LEU A 153 19.84 2.38 6.56
C LEU A 153 19.95 3.70 7.32
N ILE A 154 18.83 4.42 7.50
CA ILE A 154 18.79 5.79 8.02
C ILE A 154 17.78 5.88 9.16
N LYS A 155 18.25 5.68 10.40
CA LYS A 155 17.39 5.72 11.59
C LYS A 155 16.79 7.10 11.87
N HIS A 156 17.54 8.17 11.57
CA HIS A 156 17.15 9.56 11.82
C HIS A 156 17.35 10.37 10.53
N PRO A 157 16.41 10.29 9.57
CA PRO A 157 16.58 10.93 8.27
C PRO A 157 16.52 12.46 8.40
N THR A 158 17.36 13.14 7.65
CA THR A 158 17.32 14.61 7.47
C THR A 158 16.10 15.00 6.63
N SER A 159 15.78 16.31 6.60
CA SER A 159 14.71 16.84 5.75
C SER A 159 14.90 16.53 4.27
N ASP A 160 16.15 16.58 3.79
CA ASP A 160 16.48 16.29 2.39
C ASP A 160 16.27 14.80 2.08
N GLN A 161 16.72 13.91 2.96
CA GLN A 161 16.49 12.47 2.83
C GLN A 161 15.00 12.12 2.86
N LEU A 162 14.22 12.76 3.73
CA LEU A 162 12.76 12.63 3.75
C LEU A 162 12.12 13.18 2.46
N SER A 163 12.66 14.24 1.88
CA SER A 163 12.21 14.75 0.60
C SER A 163 12.45 13.73 -0.51
N GLN A 164 13.61 13.09 -0.55
CA GLN A 164 13.96 12.07 -1.54
C GLN A 164 13.02 10.86 -1.48
N ILE A 165 12.75 10.30 -0.29
CA ILE A 165 11.86 9.15 -0.18
C ILE A 165 10.40 9.51 -0.51
N ARG A 166 9.93 10.75 -0.24
CA ARG A 166 8.63 11.23 -0.68
C ARG A 166 8.54 11.37 -2.18
N LYS A 167 9.55 11.96 -2.85
CA LYS A 167 9.61 12.04 -4.31
C LYS A 167 9.56 10.66 -4.94
N TRP A 168 10.38 9.73 -4.45
CA TRP A 168 10.34 8.34 -4.91
C TRP A 168 8.94 7.74 -4.79
N PHE A 169 8.29 7.91 -3.64
CA PHE A 169 6.94 7.38 -3.41
C PHE A 169 5.96 7.89 -4.47
N TRP A 170 5.91 9.20 -4.69
CA TRP A 170 4.98 9.80 -5.64
C TRP A 170 5.33 9.46 -7.09
N GLN A 171 6.60 9.42 -7.44
CA GLN A 171 7.06 8.94 -8.74
C GLN A 171 6.59 7.49 -8.97
N CYS A 172 6.73 6.61 -7.99
CA CYS A 172 6.29 5.23 -8.09
C CYS A 172 4.76 5.11 -8.21
N ALA A 173 4.01 5.80 -7.35
CA ALA A 173 2.56 5.72 -7.26
C ALA A 173 1.85 6.32 -8.49
N LEU A 174 2.22 7.54 -8.90
CA LEU A 174 1.49 8.32 -9.91
C LEU A 174 1.91 7.99 -11.36
N THR A 175 3.05 7.34 -11.56
CA THR A 175 3.44 6.77 -12.86
C THR A 175 3.04 5.30 -13.01
N LEU A 176 2.52 4.68 -11.94
CA LEU A 176 2.23 3.25 -11.85
C LEU A 176 3.46 2.38 -12.15
N ARG A 177 4.63 2.79 -11.63
CA ARG A 177 5.94 2.23 -11.93
C ARG A 177 6.02 0.70 -11.78
N TYR A 178 5.42 0.15 -10.75
CA TYR A 178 5.50 -1.29 -10.46
C TYR A 178 4.41 -2.14 -11.14
N LYS A 179 3.71 -1.58 -12.14
CA LYS A 179 2.68 -2.32 -12.89
C LYS A 179 3.28 -3.47 -13.73
N ALA A 180 4.52 -3.34 -14.17
CA ALA A 180 5.25 -4.36 -14.95
C ALA A 180 6.74 -4.34 -14.60
N GLY A 181 7.41 -5.50 -14.66
CA GLY A 181 8.84 -5.63 -14.33
C GLY A 181 9.17 -5.35 -12.86
N THR A 182 8.24 -5.63 -11.97
CA THR A 182 8.23 -5.23 -10.55
C THR A 182 9.54 -5.56 -9.83
N ASN A 183 9.99 -6.82 -9.86
CA ASN A 183 11.17 -7.24 -9.09
C ASN A 183 12.45 -6.49 -9.52
N ARG A 184 12.68 -6.35 -10.84
CA ARG A 184 13.83 -5.59 -11.36
C ARG A 184 13.77 -4.13 -10.90
N LEU A 185 12.60 -3.51 -11.01
CA LEU A 185 12.42 -2.09 -10.64
C LEU A 185 12.58 -1.86 -9.13
N VAL A 186 12.13 -2.79 -8.29
CA VAL A 186 12.36 -2.72 -6.83
C VAL A 186 13.85 -2.79 -6.52
N LEU A 187 14.61 -3.70 -7.15
CA LEU A 187 16.07 -3.79 -6.97
C LEU A 187 16.79 -2.52 -7.42
N GLU A 188 16.40 -1.93 -8.56
CA GLU A 188 16.90 -0.63 -9.01
C GLU A 188 16.63 0.47 -7.97
N ASP A 189 15.41 0.47 -7.40
CA ASP A 189 15.02 1.47 -6.40
C ASP A 189 15.77 1.25 -5.08
N LEU A 190 16.04 0.02 -4.66
CA LEU A 190 16.92 -0.27 -3.51
C LEU A 190 18.32 0.31 -3.69
N GLY A 191 18.90 0.20 -4.90
CA GLY A 191 20.16 0.84 -5.23
C GLY A 191 20.13 2.37 -5.09
N LYS A 192 19.01 3.01 -5.47
CA LYS A 192 18.82 4.46 -5.30
C LYS A 192 18.60 4.84 -3.83
N ILE A 193 17.86 4.02 -3.07
CA ILE A 193 17.66 4.23 -1.61
C ILE A 193 19.01 4.21 -0.89
N LYS A 194 19.91 3.28 -1.25
CA LYS A 194 21.27 3.25 -0.70
C LYS A 194 22.01 4.56 -0.99
N LYS A 195 21.92 5.12 -2.19
CA LYS A 195 22.53 6.41 -2.53
C LYS A 195 22.02 7.57 -1.67
N ILE A 196 20.73 7.56 -1.26
CA ILE A 196 20.22 8.57 -0.30
C ILE A 196 20.97 8.48 1.03
N SER A 197 21.32 7.27 1.49
CA SER A 197 22.10 7.11 2.73
C SER A 197 23.54 7.61 2.60
N GLU A 198 24.05 7.69 1.38
CA GLU A 198 25.36 8.22 1.02
C GLU A 198 25.36 9.75 0.78
N GLY A 199 24.17 10.38 0.84
CA GLY A 199 23.98 11.83 0.67
C GLY A 199 23.59 12.27 -0.74
N ASP A 200 23.36 11.33 -1.65
CA ASP A 200 22.92 11.62 -3.02
C ASP A 200 21.42 11.99 -3.07
N THR A 201 21.02 12.66 -4.16
CA THR A 201 19.63 13.06 -4.44
C THR A 201 19.09 12.40 -5.72
N PRO A 202 18.97 11.05 -5.77
CA PRO A 202 18.69 10.30 -7.00
C PRO A 202 17.30 10.53 -7.60
N PHE A 203 16.40 11.21 -6.86
CA PHE A 203 15.03 11.49 -7.30
C PHE A 203 14.76 12.96 -7.64
N ASP A 204 15.78 13.82 -7.65
CA ASP A 204 15.66 15.24 -8.02
C ASP A 204 15.59 15.46 -9.53
N SER A 205 16.39 14.75 -10.29
CA SER A 205 16.41 14.86 -11.75
C SER A 205 15.46 13.83 -12.38
N THR A 206 14.15 14.11 -12.33
CA THR A 206 13.17 13.23 -12.95
C THR A 206 12.57 13.88 -14.19
N THR A 207 12.43 13.09 -15.25
CA THR A 207 11.59 13.40 -16.42
C THR A 207 10.25 12.68 -16.35
N GLN A 208 9.91 12.12 -15.20
CA GLN A 208 8.70 11.35 -15.03
C GLN A 208 7.48 12.26 -15.02
N ILE A 209 6.47 11.86 -15.77
CA ILE A 209 5.18 12.53 -15.84
C ILE A 209 4.09 11.60 -15.30
N VAL A 210 3.05 12.20 -14.77
CA VAL A 210 1.85 11.48 -14.32
C VAL A 210 1.33 10.58 -15.44
N LYS A 211 0.92 9.35 -15.10
CA LYS A 211 0.29 8.45 -16.06
C LYS A 211 -0.91 9.13 -16.72
N PRO A 212 -0.93 9.32 -18.05
CA PRO A 212 -1.91 10.17 -18.74
C PRO A 212 -3.38 9.86 -18.40
N ASP A 213 -3.73 8.57 -18.35
CA ASP A 213 -5.12 8.11 -18.15
C ASP A 213 -5.43 7.77 -16.68
N LEU A 214 -4.55 8.10 -15.73
CA LEU A 214 -4.72 7.70 -14.33
C LEU A 214 -6.09 8.14 -13.79
N PHE A 215 -6.42 9.43 -13.93
CA PHE A 215 -7.63 10.01 -13.35
C PHE A 215 -8.89 9.77 -14.18
N ASN A 216 -8.74 9.44 -15.48
CA ASN A 216 -9.85 9.04 -16.35
C ASN A 216 -10.14 7.54 -16.30
N SER A 217 -9.37 6.78 -15.53
CA SER A 217 -9.60 5.35 -15.36
C SER A 217 -10.89 5.07 -14.59
N THR A 218 -11.52 3.93 -14.90
CA THR A 218 -12.70 3.46 -14.17
C THR A 218 -12.41 3.35 -12.67
N TRP A 219 -13.28 3.94 -11.86
CA TRP A 219 -13.21 3.83 -10.42
C TRP A 219 -13.43 2.38 -9.95
N ARG A 220 -12.42 1.80 -9.34
CA ARG A 220 -12.46 0.52 -8.62
C ARG A 220 -11.54 0.67 -7.42
N ILE A 221 -12.07 0.65 -6.21
CA ILE A 221 -11.33 0.95 -4.96
C ILE A 221 -10.03 0.15 -4.83
N ASN A 222 -10.02 -1.10 -5.30
CA ASN A 222 -8.84 -1.97 -5.21
C ASN A 222 -7.85 -1.80 -6.38
N SER A 223 -8.15 -0.92 -7.35
CA SER A 223 -7.20 -0.68 -8.45
C SER A 223 -6.04 0.21 -7.99
N THR A 224 -4.85 -0.05 -8.49
CA THR A 224 -3.65 0.76 -8.20
C THR A 224 -3.85 2.24 -8.54
N ALA A 225 -4.51 2.54 -9.65
CA ALA A 225 -4.80 3.92 -10.05
C ALA A 225 -5.73 4.62 -9.04
N ALA A 226 -6.78 3.94 -8.56
CA ALA A 226 -7.66 4.48 -7.54
C ALA A 226 -6.91 4.74 -6.23
N LYS A 227 -6.10 3.79 -5.77
CA LYS A 227 -5.30 3.95 -4.54
C LYS A 227 -4.29 5.11 -4.66
N ALA A 228 -3.60 5.24 -5.80
CA ALA A 228 -2.69 6.36 -6.05
C ALA A 228 -3.42 7.72 -6.03
N ALA A 229 -4.60 7.79 -6.65
CA ALA A 229 -5.43 8.99 -6.63
C ALA A 229 -5.97 9.31 -5.23
N LEU A 230 -6.37 8.31 -4.44
CA LEU A 230 -6.80 8.49 -3.06
C LEU A 230 -5.66 9.02 -2.17
N CYS A 231 -4.44 8.48 -2.32
CA CYS A 231 -3.27 9.00 -1.61
C CYS A 231 -3.01 10.48 -1.94
N LEU A 232 -3.14 10.88 -3.22
CA LEU A 232 -3.03 12.29 -3.63
C LEU A 232 -4.13 13.13 -2.99
N MET A 233 -5.39 12.71 -3.11
CA MET A 233 -6.53 13.47 -2.56
C MET A 233 -6.44 13.61 -1.03
N ALA A 234 -5.88 12.62 -0.33
CA ALA A 234 -5.62 12.68 1.11
C ALA A 234 -4.62 13.80 1.49
N GLN A 235 -3.64 14.12 0.61
CA GLN A 235 -2.72 15.25 0.83
C GLN A 235 -3.43 16.61 0.78
N MET A 236 -4.59 16.69 0.15
CA MET A 236 -5.37 17.94 0.06
C MET A 236 -6.12 18.27 1.36
N LYS A 237 -6.05 17.42 2.41
CA LYS A 237 -6.77 17.57 3.68
C LYS A 237 -8.27 17.80 3.43
N PRO A 238 -8.97 16.80 2.86
CA PRO A 238 -10.35 16.93 2.44
C PRO A 238 -11.25 17.41 3.59
N ARG A 239 -12.22 18.26 3.27
CA ARG A 239 -13.16 18.85 4.22
C ARG A 239 -14.58 18.36 3.99
N SER A 240 -15.31 18.26 5.08
CA SER A 240 -16.76 18.00 5.08
C SER A 240 -17.52 19.06 4.29
N PHE A 241 -18.38 18.65 3.37
CA PHE A 241 -19.24 19.56 2.60
C PHE A 241 -20.34 20.20 3.46
N LEU A 242 -20.67 19.57 4.61
CA LEU A 242 -21.71 20.09 5.49
C LEU A 242 -21.17 21.00 6.60
N THR A 243 -20.01 20.69 7.15
CA THR A 243 -19.48 21.38 8.34
C THR A 243 -18.22 22.19 8.05
N GLY A 244 -17.50 21.91 6.97
CA GLY A 244 -16.20 22.49 6.68
C GLY A 244 -15.06 21.97 7.53
N SER A 245 -15.31 21.06 8.49
CA SER A 245 -14.28 20.40 9.28
C SER A 245 -13.44 19.44 8.42
N GLU A 246 -12.18 19.22 8.80
CA GLU A 246 -11.33 18.23 8.14
C GLU A 246 -11.94 16.82 8.27
N VAL A 247 -11.94 16.06 7.18
CA VAL A 247 -12.44 14.67 7.16
C VAL A 247 -11.44 13.79 7.91
N ASP A 248 -11.93 12.99 8.86
CA ASP A 248 -11.12 12.00 9.53
C ASP A 248 -10.73 10.86 8.59
N LEU A 249 -9.54 10.98 7.99
CA LEU A 249 -9.01 9.97 7.07
C LEU A 249 -8.76 8.62 7.74
N GLY A 250 -8.54 8.57 9.06
CA GLY A 250 -8.44 7.31 9.81
C GLY A 250 -9.73 6.50 9.72
N ASN A 251 -10.87 7.16 9.92
CA ASN A 251 -12.19 6.54 9.76
C ASN A 251 -12.53 6.24 8.30
N VAL A 252 -12.22 7.15 7.39
CA VAL A 252 -12.57 7.02 5.96
C VAL A 252 -11.75 5.92 5.28
N LEU A 253 -10.48 5.81 5.64
CA LEU A 253 -9.54 4.84 5.08
C LEU A 253 -9.38 3.59 5.96
N SER A 254 -10.30 3.35 6.90
CA SER A 254 -10.36 2.06 7.60
C SER A 254 -10.99 1.00 6.69
N ALA A 255 -10.54 -0.26 6.83
CA ALA A 255 -10.96 -1.38 5.97
C ALA A 255 -12.48 -1.59 5.91
N TYR A 256 -13.20 -1.16 6.92
CA TYR A 256 -14.65 -1.33 7.06
C TYR A 256 -15.52 -0.25 6.39
N ASN A 257 -14.93 0.86 5.93
CA ASN A 257 -15.69 2.05 5.50
C ASN A 257 -15.62 2.34 4.00
N ALA A 258 -15.69 1.33 3.14
CA ALA A 258 -15.75 1.49 1.67
C ALA A 258 -16.89 2.40 1.15
N ARG A 259 -17.81 2.85 2.02
CA ARG A 259 -18.97 3.71 1.69
C ARG A 259 -18.69 5.21 1.73
N GLN A 260 -17.45 5.63 2.03
CA GLN A 260 -17.11 7.06 2.20
C GLN A 260 -16.48 7.69 0.97
N PHE A 261 -16.51 6.99 -0.16
CA PHE A 261 -16.13 7.55 -1.46
C PHE A 261 -17.38 7.92 -2.23
N HIS A 262 -17.50 9.20 -2.56
CA HIS A 262 -18.69 9.76 -3.20
C HIS A 262 -18.37 10.19 -4.62
N HIS A 263 -19.37 10.01 -5.52
CA HIS A 263 -19.34 10.62 -6.85
C HIS A 263 -19.82 12.08 -6.73
N ILE A 264 -18.96 13.02 -7.08
CA ILE A 264 -19.30 14.46 -7.02
C ILE A 264 -20.53 14.73 -7.89
N TYR A 265 -20.57 14.17 -9.09
CA TYR A 265 -21.81 14.07 -9.87
C TYR A 265 -22.40 12.67 -9.63
N PRO A 266 -23.53 12.58 -8.89
CA PRO A 266 -24.11 11.29 -8.54
C PRO A 266 -24.49 10.47 -9.76
N LYS A 267 -24.20 9.16 -9.73
CA LYS A 267 -24.45 8.27 -10.89
C LYS A 267 -25.93 8.24 -11.31
N ALA A 268 -26.85 8.26 -10.35
CA ALA A 268 -28.29 8.26 -10.64
C ALA A 268 -28.72 9.56 -11.35
N PHE A 269 -28.18 10.70 -10.89
CA PHE A 269 -28.39 11.98 -11.59
C PHE A 269 -27.84 11.93 -13.02
N LEU A 270 -26.61 11.46 -13.23
CA LEU A 270 -26.00 11.37 -14.55
C LEU A 270 -26.76 10.40 -15.48
N ALA A 271 -27.26 9.28 -14.96
CA ALA A 271 -28.08 8.35 -15.72
C ALA A 271 -29.37 9.01 -16.23
N SER A 272 -30.00 9.91 -15.47
CA SER A 272 -31.16 10.68 -15.89
C SER A 272 -30.85 11.68 -17.03
N GLN A 273 -29.57 12.04 -17.19
CA GLN A 273 -29.07 12.90 -18.27
C GLN A 273 -28.54 12.09 -19.47
N GLY A 274 -28.71 10.76 -19.46
CA GLY A 274 -28.27 9.88 -20.55
C GLY A 274 -26.77 9.51 -20.48
N ILE A 275 -26.05 9.89 -19.44
CA ILE A 275 -24.63 9.53 -19.23
C ILE A 275 -24.55 8.06 -18.78
N THR A 276 -23.72 7.27 -19.43
CA THR A 276 -23.57 5.85 -19.12
C THR A 276 -22.86 5.63 -17.78
N PHE A 277 -23.09 4.46 -17.18
CA PHE A 277 -22.38 4.09 -15.93
C PHE A 277 -20.85 4.17 -16.09
N HIS A 278 -20.31 3.80 -17.24
CA HIS A 278 -18.87 3.78 -17.50
C HIS A 278 -18.29 5.19 -17.52
N GLU A 279 -18.96 6.13 -18.18
CA GLU A 279 -18.57 7.54 -18.23
C GLU A 279 -18.67 8.19 -16.84
N ALA A 280 -19.74 7.90 -16.09
CA ALA A 280 -19.95 8.44 -14.75
C ALA A 280 -18.96 7.91 -13.71
N ASN A 281 -18.50 6.66 -13.86
CA ASN A 281 -17.71 5.93 -12.86
C ASN A 281 -16.21 6.02 -13.09
N VAL A 282 -15.69 7.26 -13.17
CA VAL A 282 -14.26 7.55 -13.33
C VAL A 282 -13.66 8.12 -12.04
N ILE A 283 -12.35 7.90 -11.85
CA ILE A 283 -11.62 8.38 -10.65
C ILE A 283 -11.78 9.88 -10.47
N ALA A 284 -11.75 10.67 -11.56
CA ALA A 284 -11.94 12.10 -11.50
C ALA A 284 -13.34 12.55 -11.04
N ASN A 285 -14.31 11.64 -10.90
CA ASN A 285 -15.62 11.94 -10.31
C ASN A 285 -15.72 11.58 -8.82
N ILE A 286 -14.63 11.14 -8.18
CA ILE A 286 -14.63 10.66 -6.78
C ILE A 286 -14.04 11.70 -5.84
N CYS A 287 -14.65 11.85 -4.65
CA CYS A 287 -14.08 12.60 -3.52
C CYS A 287 -14.31 11.85 -2.20
N PHE A 288 -13.63 12.33 -1.14
CA PHE A 288 -13.89 11.89 0.23
C PHE A 288 -15.10 12.63 0.80
N LEU A 289 -16.06 11.88 1.37
CA LEU A 289 -17.15 12.42 2.18
C LEU A 289 -17.42 11.49 3.37
N ALA A 290 -17.93 12.04 4.46
CA ALA A 290 -18.45 11.23 5.56
C ALA A 290 -19.71 10.48 5.12
N ALA A 291 -19.94 9.28 5.69
CA ALA A 291 -21.11 8.45 5.33
C ALA A 291 -22.46 9.16 5.52
N SER A 292 -22.58 10.01 6.56
CA SER A 292 -23.76 10.85 6.81
C SER A 292 -24.02 11.87 5.71
N GLU A 293 -22.95 12.43 5.14
CA GLU A 293 -23.03 13.40 4.05
C GLU A 293 -23.43 12.73 2.74
N ASN A 294 -22.83 11.56 2.47
CA ASN A 294 -23.17 10.77 1.30
C ASN A 294 -24.68 10.42 1.26
N ASN A 295 -25.24 10.03 2.42
CA ASN A 295 -26.68 9.78 2.53
C ASN A 295 -27.54 11.03 2.30
N ARG A 296 -27.07 12.21 2.72
CA ARG A 296 -27.79 13.48 2.54
C ARG A 296 -27.74 14.00 1.12
N ILE A 297 -26.60 13.83 0.43
CA ILE A 297 -26.42 14.21 -0.98
C ILE A 297 -27.22 13.26 -1.87
N SER A 298 -27.12 11.94 -1.64
CA SER A 298 -27.82 10.88 -2.38
C SER A 298 -27.65 11.04 -3.91
N ASP A 299 -28.76 11.29 -4.61
CA ASP A 299 -28.86 11.42 -6.07
C ASP A 299 -29.12 12.86 -6.54
N LYS A 300 -28.97 13.85 -5.63
CA LYS A 300 -29.24 15.25 -5.92
C LYS A 300 -28.31 15.82 -7.02
N ASN A 301 -28.88 16.76 -7.80
CA ASN A 301 -28.08 17.55 -8.72
C ASN A 301 -26.99 18.34 -7.96
N PRO A 302 -25.74 18.40 -8.44
CA PRO A 302 -24.71 19.28 -7.87
C PRO A 302 -25.15 20.74 -7.65
N ILE A 303 -25.95 21.31 -8.54
CA ILE A 303 -26.55 22.65 -8.38
C ILE A 303 -27.30 22.79 -7.05
N ASP A 304 -27.96 21.74 -6.60
CA ASP A 304 -28.79 21.80 -5.40
C ASP A 304 -27.97 21.58 -4.14
N TYR A 305 -27.15 20.53 -4.08
CA TYR A 305 -26.41 20.23 -2.87
C TYR A 305 -25.18 21.13 -2.64
N PHE A 306 -24.60 21.75 -3.67
CA PHE A 306 -23.54 22.74 -3.50
C PHE A 306 -24.04 24.01 -2.80
N LYS A 307 -25.33 24.33 -2.88
CA LYS A 307 -25.95 25.43 -2.14
C LYS A 307 -25.98 25.19 -0.63
N ASP A 308 -25.96 23.91 -0.22
CA ASP A 308 -25.96 23.50 1.19
C ASP A 308 -24.54 23.63 1.81
N ILE A 309 -23.49 23.84 1.02
CA ILE A 309 -22.12 24.04 1.49
C ILE A 309 -22.02 25.37 2.23
N PRO A 310 -21.46 25.39 3.47
CA PRO A 310 -21.30 26.62 4.25
C PRO A 310 -20.47 27.68 3.50
N LYS A 311 -21.07 28.83 3.24
CA LYS A 311 -20.41 29.92 2.49
C LYS A 311 -19.11 30.41 3.13
N THR A 312 -19.00 30.33 4.46
CA THR A 312 -17.80 30.72 5.23
C THR A 312 -16.59 29.84 4.96
N HIS A 313 -16.80 28.64 4.43
CA HIS A 313 -15.75 27.64 4.18
C HIS A 313 -15.79 27.08 2.76
N SER A 314 -16.64 27.62 1.88
CA SER A 314 -16.87 27.05 0.55
C SER A 314 -15.58 26.94 -0.27
N ASP A 315 -14.75 27.97 -0.30
CA ASP A 315 -13.50 27.98 -1.05
C ASP A 315 -12.51 26.89 -0.56
N ASP A 316 -12.39 26.73 0.75
CA ASP A 316 -11.52 25.72 1.33
C ASP A 316 -12.04 24.30 1.07
N ILE A 317 -13.37 24.12 1.15
CA ILE A 317 -14.04 22.85 0.85
C ILE A 317 -13.78 22.46 -0.61
N PHE A 318 -14.08 23.37 -1.56
CA PHE A 318 -13.90 23.11 -2.99
C PHE A 318 -12.43 22.89 -3.37
N LYS A 319 -11.51 23.68 -2.82
CA LYS A 319 -10.07 23.49 -3.02
C LYS A 319 -9.59 22.13 -2.48
N SER A 320 -10.03 21.72 -1.28
CA SER A 320 -9.65 20.46 -0.67
C SER A 320 -10.19 19.23 -1.42
N ALA A 321 -11.36 19.38 -2.06
CA ALA A 321 -11.96 18.35 -2.91
C ALA A 321 -11.48 18.40 -4.37
N LEU A 322 -10.58 19.36 -4.71
CA LEU A 322 -10.12 19.62 -6.08
C LEU A 322 -11.29 19.83 -7.06
N ILE A 323 -12.30 20.59 -6.64
CA ILE A 323 -13.42 21.01 -7.48
C ILE A 323 -13.03 22.29 -8.22
N PRO A 324 -13.13 22.33 -9.57
CA PRO A 324 -12.81 23.52 -10.35
C PRO A 324 -13.62 24.74 -9.91
N MET A 325 -13.00 25.93 -9.86
CA MET A 325 -13.67 27.15 -9.39
C MET A 325 -14.92 27.51 -10.21
N ASN A 326 -14.90 27.30 -11.51
CA ASN A 326 -16.03 27.52 -12.41
C ASN A 326 -17.15 26.48 -12.28
N ALA A 327 -16.92 25.39 -11.54
CA ALA A 327 -17.92 24.36 -11.23
C ALA A 327 -18.59 24.52 -9.86
N GLN A 328 -18.15 25.49 -9.04
CA GLN A 328 -18.60 25.65 -7.64
C GLN A 328 -20.08 26.02 -7.51
N ASN A 329 -20.72 26.53 -8.56
CA ASN A 329 -22.17 26.75 -8.60
C ASN A 329 -22.95 25.48 -8.97
N GLY A 330 -22.29 24.36 -9.26
CA GLY A 330 -22.90 23.10 -9.66
C GLY A 330 -23.48 23.08 -11.08
N ASN A 331 -23.28 24.13 -11.87
CA ASN A 331 -23.92 24.31 -13.20
C ASN A 331 -23.00 23.99 -14.37
N MET A 332 -21.90 23.28 -14.13
CA MET A 332 -20.99 22.85 -15.20
C MET A 332 -21.47 21.54 -15.80
N GLU A 333 -21.41 21.43 -17.13
CA GLU A 333 -21.65 20.17 -17.82
C GLU A 333 -20.66 19.09 -17.34
N PHE A 334 -21.13 17.85 -17.21
CA PHE A 334 -20.34 16.78 -16.58
C PHE A 334 -19.00 16.53 -17.26
N GLN A 335 -18.97 16.51 -18.61
CA GLN A 335 -17.71 16.25 -19.34
C GLN A 335 -16.69 17.39 -19.14
N ASP A 336 -17.15 18.64 -19.12
CA ASP A 336 -16.30 19.81 -18.87
C ASP A 336 -15.77 19.80 -17.44
N PHE A 337 -16.61 19.41 -16.47
CA PHE A 337 -16.20 19.20 -15.09
C PHE A 337 -15.10 18.15 -14.96
N ILE A 338 -15.28 16.98 -15.60
CA ILE A 338 -14.29 15.89 -15.54
C ILE A 338 -12.97 16.34 -16.16
N ASN A 339 -12.98 17.00 -17.31
CA ASN A 339 -11.78 17.49 -17.98
C ASN A 339 -11.03 18.51 -17.08
N ALA A 340 -11.72 19.51 -16.58
CA ALA A 340 -11.14 20.53 -15.71
C ALA A 340 -10.60 19.94 -14.40
N ARG A 341 -11.30 18.96 -13.82
CA ARG A 341 -10.83 18.28 -12.60
C ARG A 341 -9.64 17.39 -12.85
N ILE A 342 -9.56 16.69 -13.99
CA ILE A 342 -8.39 15.90 -14.40
C ILE A 342 -7.17 16.83 -14.49
N ASP A 343 -7.29 18.01 -15.03
CA ASP A 343 -6.19 18.97 -15.14
C ASP A 343 -5.69 19.42 -13.76
N LEU A 344 -6.61 19.72 -12.81
CA LEU A 344 -6.25 20.03 -11.43
C LEU A 344 -5.55 18.85 -10.73
N LEU A 345 -6.08 17.63 -10.90
CA LEU A 345 -5.49 16.42 -10.34
C LEU A 345 -4.08 16.17 -10.90
N LYS A 346 -3.89 16.35 -12.22
CA LYS A 346 -2.57 16.23 -12.87
C LYS A 346 -1.60 17.30 -12.38
N GLU A 347 -2.03 18.56 -12.23
CA GLU A 347 -1.20 19.62 -11.67
C GLU A 347 -0.67 19.26 -10.28
N LYS A 348 -1.57 18.81 -9.37
CA LYS A 348 -1.18 18.42 -8.02
C LYS A 348 -0.30 17.17 -8.00
N ALA A 349 -0.62 16.19 -8.85
CA ALA A 349 0.17 14.98 -9.02
C ALA A 349 1.60 15.29 -9.50
N GLN A 350 1.75 16.18 -10.49
CA GLN A 350 3.07 16.58 -10.98
C GLN A 350 3.88 17.31 -9.91
N LYS A 351 3.25 18.20 -9.12
CA LYS A 351 3.92 18.83 -7.96
C LYS A 351 4.43 17.80 -6.96
N LEU A 352 3.66 16.74 -6.67
CA LEU A 352 4.11 15.66 -5.78
C LEU A 352 5.29 14.87 -6.37
N ILE A 353 5.28 14.61 -7.67
CA ILE A 353 6.40 13.95 -8.37
C ILE A 353 7.68 14.80 -8.26
N ASP A 354 7.56 16.11 -8.45
CA ASP A 354 8.69 17.03 -8.54
C ASP A 354 9.26 17.41 -7.16
N SER A 355 8.40 17.63 -6.17
CA SER A 355 8.80 18.17 -4.86
C SER A 355 8.60 17.21 -3.68
N GLY A 356 7.77 16.18 -3.83
CA GLY A 356 7.38 15.25 -2.77
C GLY A 356 6.24 15.74 -1.88
N TYR A 357 5.72 16.96 -2.07
CA TYR A 357 4.62 17.55 -1.28
C TYR A 357 3.83 18.58 -2.08
N ILE A 358 2.62 18.89 -1.60
CA ILE A 358 1.78 19.98 -2.13
C ILE A 358 1.94 21.18 -1.18
N GLN A 359 2.44 22.28 -1.73
CA GLN A 359 2.46 23.57 -1.04
C GLN A 359 1.08 24.23 -1.13
#